data_251f5bbd2f3b60a520b215e1de4b45fa
#
_entry.id   251f5bbd2f3b60a520b215e1de4b45fa
#
_cell.length_a   1.000
_cell.length_b   1.000
_cell.length_c   1.000
_cell.angle_alpha   90.00
_cell.angle_beta   90.00
_cell.angle_gamma   90.00
#
_symmetry.space_group_name_H-M   'P 1'
#
loop_
_entity.id
_entity.type
_entity.pdbx_description
1 polymer ?
#
loop_
_entity_poly.entity_id
_entity_poly.type
_entity_poly.pdbx_seq_one_letter_code
_entity_poly.pdbx_strand_id
1 'polypeptide(L)' 'MIVTKVIEVIGSSETGSDDAVREALAAAQRSIRGITSVEVCQVTCTVEDGGISRWEALVKIYFPVEPR' A
#
# COMPACT_ATOMS: atom_id res chain seq x y z
N MET A 1 17.40 -6.80 19.77
CA MET A 1 15.98 -6.39 19.82
C MET A 1 15.60 -5.78 18.48
N ILE A 2 14.43 -6.17 17.95
CA ILE A 2 13.97 -5.68 16.66
C ILE A 2 12.75 -4.80 16.90
N VAL A 3 12.78 -3.61 16.31
CA VAL A 3 11.64 -2.71 16.33
C VAL A 3 11.10 -2.62 14.90
N THR A 4 9.81 -2.85 14.75
CA THR A 4 9.15 -2.75 13.45
C THR A 4 8.30 -1.49 13.43
N LYS A 5 8.46 -0.74 12.36
CA LYS A 5 7.68 0.46 12.16
C LYS A 5 6.62 0.20 11.09
N VAL A 6 5.49 0.89 11.22
CA VAL A 6 4.35 0.74 10.31
C VAL A 6 3.96 2.11 9.79
N ILE A 7 3.73 2.20 8.49
CA ILE A 7 3.13 3.39 7.89
C ILE A 7 1.92 2.98 7.08
N GLU A 8 0.98 3.90 6.92
CA GLU A 8 -0.20 3.68 6.09
C GLU A 8 -0.07 4.45 4.80
N VAL A 9 -0.42 3.80 3.69
CA VAL A 9 -0.33 4.38 2.35
C VAL A 9 -1.57 3.98 1.58
N ILE A 10 -2.05 4.87 0.72
CA ILE A 10 -3.15 4.55 -0.19
C ILE A 10 -2.59 4.53 -1.60
N GLY A 11 -2.75 3.40 -2.29
CA GLY A 11 -2.42 3.29 -3.69
C GLY A 11 -3.67 3.28 -4.54
N SER A 12 -3.58 3.77 -5.76
CA SER A 12 -4.71 3.85 -6.69
C SER A 12 -4.36 3.19 -8.00
N SER A 13 -5.36 2.62 -8.66
CA SER A 13 -5.18 2.00 -9.97
C SER A 13 -6.50 2.02 -10.73
N GLU A 14 -6.40 2.14 -12.06
CA GLU A 14 -7.56 2.01 -12.93
C GLU A 14 -7.75 0.60 -13.44
N THR A 15 -6.83 -0.32 -13.12
CA THR A 15 -6.86 -1.68 -13.66
C THR A 15 -7.26 -2.74 -12.65
N GLY A 16 -7.06 -2.51 -11.36
CA GLY A 16 -7.47 -3.49 -10.35
C GLY A 16 -6.89 -3.21 -8.98
N SER A 17 -7.42 -3.92 -7.99
CA SER A 17 -7.00 -3.75 -6.60
C SER A 17 -5.57 -4.26 -6.38
N ASP A 18 -5.17 -5.33 -7.06
CA ASP A 18 -3.81 -5.85 -6.95
C ASP A 18 -2.80 -4.80 -7.40
N ASP A 19 -3.12 -4.11 -8.50
CA ASP A 19 -2.24 -3.07 -9.01
C ASP A 19 -2.19 -1.87 -8.07
N ALA A 20 -3.33 -1.55 -7.43
CA ALA A 20 -3.35 -0.48 -6.43
C ALA A 20 -2.39 -0.77 -5.28
N VAL A 21 -2.33 -2.03 -4.82
CA VAL A 21 -1.40 -2.44 -3.77
C VAL A 21 0.04 -2.30 -4.25
N ARG A 22 0.32 -2.75 -5.49
CA ARG A 22 1.67 -2.65 -6.06
C ARG A 22 2.12 -1.20 -6.18
N GLU A 23 1.20 -0.30 -6.55
CA GLU A 23 1.52 1.12 -6.64
C GLU A 23 1.88 1.70 -5.27
N ALA A 24 1.12 1.33 -4.24
CA ALA A 24 1.42 1.77 -2.88
C ALA A 24 2.80 1.30 -2.44
N LEU A 25 3.10 0.02 -2.69
CA LEU A 25 4.40 -0.55 -2.32
C LEU A 25 5.53 0.12 -3.09
N ALA A 26 5.36 0.33 -4.39
CA ALA A 26 6.40 0.96 -5.21
C ALA A 26 6.71 2.37 -4.71
N ALA A 27 5.68 3.13 -4.36
CA ALA A 27 5.87 4.48 -3.84
C ALA A 27 6.65 4.45 -2.51
N ALA A 28 6.31 3.51 -1.62
CA ALA A 28 6.99 3.39 -0.34
C ALA A 28 8.46 2.97 -0.52
N GLN A 29 8.73 2.12 -1.50
CA GLN A 29 10.09 1.63 -1.75
C GLN A 29 11.03 2.71 -2.25
N ARG A 30 10.52 3.82 -2.72
CA ARG A 30 11.38 4.93 -3.15
C ARG A 30 12.13 5.57 -1.97
N SER A 31 11.56 5.53 -0.78
CA SER A 31 12.14 6.20 0.38
C SER A 31 12.40 5.27 1.56
N ILE A 32 11.90 4.04 1.54
CA ILE A 32 12.02 3.11 2.66
C ILE A 32 12.72 1.85 2.20
N ARG A 33 13.74 1.44 2.94
CA ARG A 33 14.45 0.20 2.68
C ARG A 33 14.00 -0.89 3.63
N GLY A 34 14.07 -2.13 3.15
CA GLY A 34 13.85 -3.28 4.00
C GLY A 34 12.40 -3.54 4.36
N ILE A 35 11.47 -3.15 3.49
CA ILE A 35 10.06 -3.47 3.71
C ILE A 35 9.91 -4.98 3.77
N THR A 36 9.28 -5.48 4.84
CA THR A 36 9.13 -6.91 5.07
C THR A 36 7.75 -7.44 4.77
N SER A 37 6.73 -6.60 4.91
CA SER A 37 5.37 -7.05 4.60
C SER A 37 4.46 -5.87 4.33
N VAL A 38 3.36 -6.18 3.67
CA VAL A 38 2.30 -5.22 3.36
C VAL A 38 0.99 -5.87 3.77
N GLU A 39 0.21 -5.16 4.56
CA GLU A 39 -1.10 -5.63 4.96
C GLU A 39 -2.16 -4.82 4.21
N VAL A 40 -3.01 -5.48 3.46
CA VAL A 40 -4.11 -4.82 2.76
C VAL A 40 -5.26 -4.66 3.74
N CYS A 41 -5.54 -3.43 4.12
CA CYS A 41 -6.55 -3.15 5.14
C CYS A 41 -7.93 -2.94 4.54
N GLN A 42 -7.98 -2.29 3.39
CA GLN A 42 -9.26 -1.89 2.81
C GLN A 42 -9.10 -1.62 1.33
N VAL A 43 -10.07 -2.04 0.55
CA VAL A 43 -10.14 -1.71 -0.87
C VAL A 43 -11.43 -0.94 -1.10
N THR A 44 -11.32 0.22 -1.75
CA THR A 44 -12.45 1.07 -2.08
C THR A 44 -12.47 1.27 -3.58
N CYS A 45 -13.65 1.21 -4.15
CA CYS A 45 -13.81 1.42 -5.59
C CYS A 45 -14.64 2.67 -5.85
N THR A 46 -14.18 3.47 -6.80
CA THR A 46 -14.95 4.62 -7.28
C THR A 46 -15.85 4.15 -8.40
N VAL A 47 -17.13 4.53 -8.34
CA VAL A 47 -18.11 4.13 -9.34
C VAL A 47 -18.50 5.34 -10.16
N GLU A 48 -18.45 5.19 -11.48
CA GLU A 48 -18.85 6.21 -12.44
C GLU A 48 -19.61 5.54 -13.57
N ASP A 49 -20.77 6.11 -13.92
CA ASP A 49 -21.60 5.59 -15.02
C ASP A 49 -21.90 4.11 -14.89
N GLY A 50 -22.15 3.66 -13.65
CA GLY A 50 -22.54 2.29 -13.39
C GLY A 50 -21.40 1.27 -13.38
N GLY A 51 -20.16 1.72 -13.50
CA GLY A 51 -19.00 0.84 -13.49
C GLY A 51 -17.91 1.34 -12.57
N ILE A 52 -16.96 0.45 -12.28
CA ILE A 52 -15.81 0.80 -11.45
C ILE A 52 -14.79 1.53 -12.30
N SER A 53 -14.47 2.77 -11.92
CA SER A 53 -13.48 3.57 -12.65
C SER A 53 -12.11 3.54 -12.00
N ARG A 54 -12.05 3.26 -10.71
CA ARG A 54 -10.77 3.26 -9.99
C ARG A 54 -10.85 2.41 -8.74
N TRP A 55 -9.77 1.73 -8.43
CA TRP A 55 -9.57 0.99 -7.19
C TRP A 55 -8.58 1.74 -6.33
N GLU A 56 -8.86 1.82 -5.02
CA GLU A 56 -7.93 2.38 -4.05
C GLU A 56 -7.71 1.37 -2.94
N ALA A 57 -6.44 1.13 -2.59
CA ALA A 57 -6.10 0.19 -1.55
C ALA A 57 -5.40 0.93 -0.40
N LEU A 58 -5.97 0.83 0.79
CA LEU A 58 -5.32 1.30 2.00
C LEU A 58 -4.47 0.15 2.54
N VAL A 59 -3.17 0.35 2.63
CA VAL A 59 -2.25 -0.68 3.08
C VAL A 59 -1.40 -0.18 4.22
N LYS A 60 -1.01 -1.11 5.09
CA LYS A 60 0.01 -0.87 6.11
C LYS A 60 1.30 -1.51 5.64
N ILE A 61 2.38 -0.73 5.71
CA ILE A 61 3.69 -1.16 5.26
C ILE A 61 4.58 -1.31 6.47
N TYR A 62 5.18 -2.49 6.61
CA TYR A 62 5.99 -2.87 7.77
C TYR A 62 7.45 -2.92 7.38
N PHE A 63 8.30 -2.32 8.20
CA PHE A 63 9.74 -2.38 7.98
C PHE A 63 10.48 -2.27 9.31
N PRO A 64 11.63 -2.95 9.43
CA PRO A 64 12.39 -2.90 10.67
C PRO A 64 13.13 -1.58 10.79
N VAL A 65 13.25 -1.11 12.02
CA VAL A 65 14.10 0.02 12.34
C VAL A 65 15.33 -0.56 13.01
N GLU A 66 16.49 -0.39 12.40
CA GLU A 66 17.69 -0.94 12.96
C GLU A 66 18.12 -0.15 14.17
N PRO A 67 18.26 -0.81 15.33
CA PRO A 67 18.75 -0.12 16.50
C PRO A 67 20.23 0.20 16.33
N ARG A 68 20.63 1.27 16.91
CA ARG A 68 22.03 1.70 16.89
C ARG A 68 22.68 1.39 18.22
#